data_b3b06f8c8ec7842766663f3ebdaf3a75
#
_entry.id   b3b06f8c8ec7842766663f3ebdaf3a75
#
_cell.length_a   1.000
_cell.length_b   1.000
_cell.length_c   1.000
_cell.angle_alpha   90.00
_cell.angle_beta   90.00
_cell.angle_gamma   90.00
#
_symmetry.space_group_name_H-M   'P 1'
#
loop_
_entity.id
_entity.type
_entity.pdbx_description
1 polymer ?
#
loop_
_entity_poly.entity_id
_entity_poly.type
_entity_poly.pdbx_seq_one_letter_code
_entity_poly.pdbx_strand_id
1 'polypeptide(L)'
;MESLEILDFLDGQLVYSLELRKAVARKIRQFQPDAVVTLPMSLELSWGLNQADHRVAGLAALDAARDAANPWVFRELPEPAWSARQFWIVNDVAADHAYRVDCDDEQAAIAALECHKKYLAALEDHPPAKDFIPLILRGESLKESPRVKFKVYEL
;
A
#
# COMPACT_ATOMS: atom_id res chain seq x y z
N MET A 1 14.24 2.03 -3.82
CA MET A 1 13.23 1.36 -4.68
C MET A 1 13.93 0.96 -5.97
N GLU A 2 13.91 -0.31 -6.33
CA GLU A 2 14.65 -0.83 -7.49
C GLU A 2 13.86 -0.69 -8.81
N SER A 3 12.53 -0.81 -8.74
CA SER A 3 11.67 -0.66 -9.91
C SER A 3 10.33 -0.03 -9.53
N LEU A 4 9.70 0.62 -10.49
CA LEU A 4 8.34 1.15 -10.42
C LEU A 4 7.60 0.74 -11.68
N GLU A 5 6.38 0.25 -11.52
CA GLU A 5 5.47 -0.02 -12.61
C GLU A 5 4.07 0.49 -12.27
N ILE A 6 3.45 1.17 -13.21
CA ILE A 6 2.07 1.65 -13.09
C ILE A 6 1.21 0.74 -13.98
N LEU A 7 0.21 0.10 -13.37
CA LEU A 7 -0.75 -0.71 -14.11
C LEU A 7 -1.76 0.18 -14.83
N ASP A 8 -2.23 -0.26 -16.00
CA ASP A 8 -3.15 0.50 -16.84
C ASP A 8 -4.61 0.34 -16.38
N PHE A 9 -4.91 0.89 -15.19
CA PHE A 9 -6.26 1.02 -14.65
C PHE A 9 -6.55 2.49 -14.34
N LEU A 10 -7.82 2.89 -14.52
CA LEU A 10 -8.22 4.29 -14.32
C LEU A 10 -8.20 4.65 -12.84
N ASP A 11 -7.49 5.74 -12.52
CA ASP A 11 -7.47 6.34 -11.19
C ASP A 11 -8.83 6.95 -10.84
N GLY A 12 -9.27 6.76 -9.60
CA GLY A 12 -10.59 7.18 -9.11
C GLY A 12 -11.74 6.27 -9.55
N GLN A 13 -11.49 5.25 -10.38
CA GLN A 13 -12.51 4.36 -10.94
C GLN A 13 -12.10 2.88 -10.88
N LEU A 14 -11.24 2.54 -9.94
CA LEU A 14 -10.73 1.17 -9.82
C LEU A 14 -11.86 0.21 -9.40
N VAL A 15 -12.09 -0.81 -10.21
CA VAL A 15 -13.10 -1.84 -9.95
C VAL A 15 -12.43 -3.14 -9.52
N TYR A 16 -12.90 -3.72 -8.42
CA TYR A 16 -12.49 -5.07 -8.04
C TYR A 16 -12.93 -6.08 -9.12
N SER A 17 -11.98 -6.65 -9.82
CA SER A 17 -12.21 -7.55 -10.94
C SER A 17 -11.17 -8.68 -11.01
N LEU A 18 -11.49 -9.74 -11.74
CA LEU A 18 -10.52 -10.80 -12.03
C LEU A 18 -9.34 -10.30 -12.86
N GLU A 19 -9.56 -9.28 -13.70
CA GLU A 19 -8.52 -8.68 -14.50
C GLU A 19 -7.49 -7.95 -13.61
N LEU A 20 -7.96 -7.13 -12.66
CA LEU A 20 -7.10 -6.48 -11.68
C LEU A 20 -6.33 -7.49 -10.83
N ARG A 21 -7.02 -8.51 -10.28
CA ARG A 21 -6.37 -9.58 -9.50
C ARG A 21 -5.31 -10.31 -10.32
N LYS A 22 -5.60 -10.65 -11.57
CA LYS A 22 -4.66 -11.31 -12.48
C LYS A 22 -3.44 -10.43 -12.76
N ALA A 23 -3.63 -9.13 -13.02
CA ALA A 23 -2.54 -8.21 -13.24
C ALA A 23 -1.59 -8.13 -12.03
N VAL A 24 -2.15 -8.01 -10.82
CA VAL A 24 -1.37 -7.98 -9.58
C VAL A 24 -0.71 -9.35 -9.31
N ALA A 25 -1.44 -10.47 -9.45
CA ALA A 25 -0.89 -11.81 -9.28
C ALA A 25 0.28 -12.09 -10.23
N ARG A 26 0.19 -11.62 -11.47
CA ARG A 26 1.30 -11.70 -12.43
C ARG A 26 2.53 -10.95 -11.92
N LYS A 27 2.37 -9.74 -11.38
CA LYS A 27 3.48 -8.97 -10.82
C LYS A 27 4.12 -9.68 -9.63
N ILE A 28 3.32 -10.26 -8.74
CA ILE A 28 3.82 -11.07 -7.62
C ILE A 28 4.63 -12.27 -8.13
N ARG A 29 4.14 -12.99 -9.15
CA ARG A 29 4.88 -14.11 -9.76
C ARG A 29 6.18 -13.66 -10.45
N GLN A 30 6.19 -12.49 -11.09
CA GLN A 30 7.37 -11.92 -11.74
C GLN A 30 8.42 -11.47 -10.73
N PHE A 31 8.01 -10.76 -9.69
CA PHE A 31 8.90 -10.17 -8.70
C PHE A 31 9.33 -11.16 -7.60
N GLN A 32 8.49 -12.16 -7.30
CA GLN A 32 8.72 -13.20 -6.30
C GLN A 32 9.04 -12.64 -4.89
N PRO A 33 8.21 -11.75 -4.32
CA PRO A 33 8.49 -11.11 -3.04
C PRO A 33 8.33 -12.08 -1.87
N ASP A 34 9.08 -11.85 -0.78
CA ASP A 34 8.82 -12.49 0.51
C ASP A 34 7.59 -11.90 1.21
N ALA A 35 7.36 -10.60 1.04
CA ALA A 35 6.21 -9.90 1.61
C ALA A 35 5.51 -9.02 0.57
N VAL A 36 4.18 -9.02 0.60
CA VAL A 36 3.34 -8.10 -0.17
C VAL A 36 2.82 -7.02 0.77
N VAL A 37 3.06 -5.76 0.45
CA VAL A 37 2.60 -4.60 1.24
C VAL A 37 1.50 -3.87 0.50
N THR A 38 0.43 -3.51 1.20
CA THR A 38 -0.72 -2.83 0.59
C THR A 38 -1.34 -1.77 1.50
N LEU A 39 -2.30 -1.03 0.95
CA LEU A 39 -3.16 -0.07 1.65
C LEU A 39 -4.26 -0.78 2.44
N PRO A 40 -4.86 -0.12 3.46
CA PRO A 40 -6.00 -0.64 4.19
C PRO A 40 -7.21 -0.84 3.28
N MET A 41 -7.90 -1.97 3.47
CA MET A 41 -9.13 -2.30 2.76
C MET A 41 -10.40 -2.05 3.59
N SER A 42 -10.24 -1.62 4.84
CA SER A 42 -11.34 -1.26 5.73
C SER A 42 -12.09 -0.02 5.25
N LEU A 43 -13.38 0.08 5.56
CA LEU A 43 -14.20 1.25 5.25
C LEU A 43 -13.77 2.48 6.04
N GLU A 44 -13.42 2.27 7.31
CA GLU A 44 -13.04 3.34 8.23
C GLU A 44 -11.55 3.27 8.55
N LEU A 45 -10.93 4.43 8.64
CA LEU A 45 -9.56 4.66 9.06
C LEU A 45 -9.55 5.58 10.27
N SER A 46 -8.42 5.73 10.97
CA SER A 46 -8.32 6.59 12.14
C SER A 46 -8.63 8.07 11.87
N TRP A 47 -8.58 8.50 10.62
CA TRP A 47 -8.84 9.87 10.18
C TRP A 47 -10.13 10.06 9.38
N GLY A 48 -10.96 9.01 9.17
CA GLY A 48 -12.22 9.09 8.45
C GLY A 48 -12.49 7.92 7.51
N LEU A 49 -13.31 8.14 6.48
CA LEU A 49 -13.65 7.11 5.50
C LEU A 49 -12.51 6.88 4.52
N ASN A 50 -12.25 5.61 4.23
CA ASN A 50 -11.23 5.19 3.29
C ASN A 50 -11.71 5.39 1.84
N GLN A 51 -10.81 5.85 0.97
CA GLN A 51 -11.05 6.03 -0.46
C GLN A 51 -11.40 4.69 -1.14
N ALA A 52 -12.32 4.74 -2.12
CA ALA A 52 -12.79 3.54 -2.82
C ALA A 52 -11.65 2.75 -3.48
N ASP A 53 -10.79 3.43 -4.23
CA ASP A 53 -9.67 2.79 -4.92
C ASP A 53 -8.65 2.17 -3.95
N HIS A 54 -8.42 2.79 -2.78
CA HIS A 54 -7.56 2.19 -1.75
C HIS A 54 -8.12 0.87 -1.23
N ARG A 55 -9.45 0.80 -0.97
CA ARG A 55 -10.09 -0.44 -0.53
C ARG A 55 -10.02 -1.52 -1.60
N VAL A 56 -10.29 -1.15 -2.85
CA VAL A 56 -10.24 -2.07 -3.99
C VAL A 56 -8.82 -2.56 -4.23
N ALA A 57 -7.83 -1.68 -4.21
CA ALA A 57 -6.43 -2.04 -4.37
C ALA A 57 -5.94 -2.98 -3.24
N GLY A 58 -6.30 -2.66 -1.98
CA GLY A 58 -5.97 -3.49 -0.83
C GLY A 58 -6.54 -4.89 -0.93
N LEU A 59 -7.84 -4.99 -1.23
CA LEU A 59 -8.52 -6.28 -1.39
C LEU A 59 -7.99 -7.09 -2.57
N ALA A 60 -7.77 -6.43 -3.71
CA ALA A 60 -7.20 -7.08 -4.89
C ALA A 60 -5.79 -7.58 -4.65
N ALA A 61 -4.95 -6.85 -3.89
CA ALA A 61 -3.61 -7.27 -3.54
C ALA A 61 -3.62 -8.52 -2.63
N LEU A 62 -4.54 -8.58 -1.64
CA LEU A 62 -4.69 -9.74 -0.78
C LEU A 62 -5.06 -11.00 -1.57
N ASP A 63 -6.12 -10.89 -2.39
CA ASP A 63 -6.58 -12.02 -3.18
C ASP A 63 -5.56 -12.42 -4.25
N ALA A 64 -4.91 -11.44 -4.88
CA ALA A 64 -3.85 -11.69 -5.86
C ALA A 64 -2.63 -12.39 -5.25
N ALA A 65 -2.28 -12.12 -3.99
CA ALA A 65 -1.20 -12.84 -3.30
C ALA A 65 -1.55 -14.33 -3.13
N ARG A 66 -2.82 -14.63 -2.80
CA ARG A 66 -3.34 -15.99 -2.73
C ARG A 66 -3.43 -16.66 -4.11
N ASP A 67 -3.88 -15.92 -5.12
CA ASP A 67 -3.95 -16.39 -6.51
C ASP A 67 -2.56 -16.67 -7.08
N ALA A 68 -1.59 -15.84 -6.78
CA ALA A 68 -0.21 -16.02 -7.24
C ALA A 68 0.41 -17.33 -6.73
N ALA A 69 0.07 -17.73 -5.51
CA ALA A 69 0.52 -18.97 -4.91
C ALA A 69 -0.17 -20.23 -5.49
N ASN A 70 -1.33 -20.08 -6.13
CA ASN A 70 -2.11 -21.20 -6.62
C ASN A 70 -1.80 -21.50 -8.10
N PRO A 71 -1.18 -22.65 -8.45
CA PRO A 71 -0.83 -22.97 -9.83
C PRO A 71 -2.05 -23.23 -10.73
N TRP A 72 -3.25 -23.37 -10.16
CA TRP A 72 -4.49 -23.62 -10.91
C TRP A 72 -5.28 -22.35 -11.24
N VAL A 73 -4.88 -21.21 -10.63
CA VAL A 73 -5.46 -19.88 -10.91
C VAL A 73 -4.60 -19.16 -11.93
N PHE A 74 -5.24 -18.51 -12.92
CA PHE A 74 -4.56 -17.79 -14.00
C PHE A 74 -3.49 -18.64 -14.72
N ARG A 75 -3.88 -19.85 -15.11
CA ARG A 75 -3.01 -20.84 -15.76
C ARG A 75 -2.40 -20.37 -17.08
N GLU A 76 -2.99 -19.36 -17.71
CA GLU A 76 -2.50 -18.73 -18.93
C GLU A 76 -1.29 -17.82 -18.71
N LEU A 77 -0.98 -17.48 -17.45
CA LEU A 77 0.23 -16.70 -17.13
C LEU A 77 1.47 -17.58 -17.32
N PRO A 78 2.51 -17.07 -18.03
CA PRO A 78 3.73 -17.84 -18.23
C PRO A 78 4.60 -17.94 -16.97
N GLU A 79 4.39 -17.05 -16.01
CA GLU A 79 5.15 -17.02 -14.76
C GLU A 79 4.72 -18.18 -13.83
N PRO A 80 5.68 -18.89 -13.22
CA PRO A 80 5.37 -19.96 -12.27
C PRO A 80 4.66 -19.41 -11.02
N ALA A 81 3.88 -20.24 -10.37
CA ALA A 81 3.24 -19.87 -9.10
C ALA A 81 4.31 -19.45 -8.06
N TRP A 82 3.98 -18.45 -7.27
CA TRP A 82 4.82 -17.93 -6.19
C TRP A 82 4.03 -17.67 -4.93
N SER A 83 4.49 -18.18 -3.80
CA SER A 83 3.90 -17.95 -2.48
C SER A 83 4.75 -16.94 -1.71
N ALA A 84 4.23 -15.73 -1.56
CA ALA A 84 4.78 -14.78 -0.58
C ALA A 84 4.56 -15.37 0.83
N ARG A 85 5.47 -15.04 1.75
CA ARG A 85 5.38 -15.52 3.14
C ARG A 85 4.46 -14.67 4.00
N GLN A 86 4.43 -13.36 3.72
CA GLN A 86 3.73 -12.39 4.54
C GLN A 86 2.92 -11.41 3.70
N PHE A 87 1.84 -10.91 4.32
CA PHE A 87 1.01 -9.85 3.78
C PHE A 87 0.87 -8.74 4.81
N TRP A 88 1.27 -7.52 4.45
CA TRP A 88 1.33 -6.38 5.34
C TRP A 88 0.37 -5.29 4.90
N ILE A 89 -0.45 -4.79 5.81
CA ILE A 89 -1.34 -3.66 5.57
C ILE A 89 -0.79 -2.45 6.30
N VAL A 90 -0.36 -1.43 5.56
CA VAL A 90 0.24 -0.22 6.13
C VAL A 90 -0.81 0.64 6.82
N ASN A 91 -0.51 1.15 8.01
CA ASN A 91 -1.38 2.05 8.78
C ASN A 91 -2.81 1.54 9.00
N ASP A 92 -2.97 0.22 9.08
CA ASP A 92 -4.26 -0.39 9.44
C ASP A 92 -4.66 -0.02 10.88
N VAL A 93 -5.98 0.12 11.12
CA VAL A 93 -6.51 0.43 12.47
C VAL A 93 -6.20 -0.67 13.49
N ALA A 94 -6.01 -1.91 13.03
CA ALA A 94 -5.65 -3.07 13.85
C ALA A 94 -4.15 -3.41 13.75
N ALA A 95 -3.31 -2.42 13.43
CA ALA A 95 -1.86 -2.62 13.33
C ALA A 95 -1.29 -3.23 14.62
N ASP A 96 -0.49 -4.28 14.46
CA ASP A 96 0.14 -5.04 15.54
C ASP A 96 1.68 -5.02 15.48
N HIS A 97 2.22 -4.48 14.41
CA HIS A 97 3.64 -4.29 14.19
C HIS A 97 3.96 -2.83 13.91
N ALA A 98 5.17 -2.41 14.29
CA ALA A 98 5.67 -1.08 13.98
C ALA A 98 7.16 -1.15 13.63
N TYR A 99 7.51 -0.57 12.50
CA TYR A 99 8.89 -0.42 12.08
C TYR A 99 9.36 1.00 12.40
N ARG A 100 10.45 1.12 13.16
CA ARG A 100 11.05 2.41 13.48
C ARG A 100 11.80 2.91 12.25
N VAL A 101 11.53 4.14 11.86
CA VAL A 101 12.25 4.86 10.80
C VAL A 101 13.09 5.97 11.44
N ASP A 102 14.09 6.47 10.74
CA ASP A 102 14.91 7.58 11.23
C ASP A 102 14.46 8.94 10.68
N CYS A 103 15.20 9.98 11.02
CA CYS A 103 14.87 11.33 10.56
C CYS A 103 15.12 11.52 9.06
N ASP A 104 16.06 10.79 8.48
CA ASP A 104 16.36 10.88 7.05
C ASP A 104 15.23 10.23 6.24
N ASP A 105 14.67 9.10 6.70
CA ASP A 105 13.48 8.46 6.13
C ASP A 105 12.26 9.40 6.19
N GLU A 106 12.06 10.10 7.34
CA GLU A 106 10.99 11.09 7.49
C GLU A 106 11.14 12.24 6.50
N GLN A 107 12.35 12.77 6.34
CA GLN A 107 12.63 13.82 5.36
C GLN A 107 12.44 13.34 3.93
N ALA A 108 12.83 12.11 3.61
CA ALA A 108 12.59 11.51 2.30
C ALA A 108 11.09 11.37 2.00
N ALA A 109 10.26 11.00 2.99
CA ALA A 109 8.81 10.92 2.85
C ALA A 109 8.19 12.33 2.62
N ILE A 110 8.65 13.34 3.33
CA ILE A 110 8.23 14.75 3.11
C ILE A 110 8.55 15.16 1.67
N ALA A 111 9.79 14.96 1.24
CA ALA A 111 10.22 15.33 -0.11
C ALA A 111 9.43 14.56 -1.20
N ALA A 112 9.13 13.29 -0.97
CA ALA A 112 8.30 12.50 -1.87
C ALA A 112 6.89 13.08 -2.02
N LEU A 113 6.23 13.44 -0.93
CA LEU A 113 4.91 14.08 -0.98
C LEU A 113 4.97 15.43 -1.69
N GLU A 114 5.99 16.26 -1.44
CA GLU A 114 6.19 17.55 -2.09
C GLU A 114 6.38 17.47 -3.61
N CYS A 115 6.79 16.30 -4.14
CA CYS A 115 6.87 16.08 -5.59
C CYS A 115 5.48 16.06 -6.26
N HIS A 116 4.40 15.79 -5.54
CA HIS A 116 3.03 15.75 -6.04
C HIS A 116 2.40 17.16 -6.16
N LYS A 117 3.11 18.11 -6.77
CA LYS A 117 2.75 19.53 -6.82
C LYS A 117 1.36 19.83 -7.35
N LYS A 118 0.95 19.17 -8.45
CA LYS A 118 -0.37 19.36 -9.05
C LYS A 118 -1.49 18.81 -8.16
N TYR A 119 -1.24 17.67 -7.53
CA TYR A 119 -2.16 17.05 -6.59
C TYR A 119 -2.37 17.93 -5.36
N LEU A 120 -1.29 18.35 -4.72
CA LEU A 120 -1.35 19.21 -3.54
C LEU A 120 -1.99 20.57 -3.84
N ALA A 121 -1.75 21.15 -5.03
CA ALA A 121 -2.36 22.39 -5.44
C ALA A 121 -3.89 22.29 -5.69
N ALA A 122 -4.39 21.10 -5.94
CA ALA A 122 -5.84 20.83 -6.13
C ALA A 122 -6.57 20.57 -4.81
N LEU A 123 -5.85 20.35 -3.71
CA LEU A 123 -6.40 20.05 -2.38
C LEU A 123 -6.23 21.28 -1.47
N GLU A 124 -7.24 22.16 -1.47
CA GLU A 124 -7.19 23.45 -0.74
C GLU A 124 -6.94 23.29 0.77
N ASP A 125 -7.47 22.21 1.38
CA ASP A 125 -7.40 21.97 2.83
C ASP A 125 -6.30 20.95 3.22
N HIS A 126 -5.43 20.49 2.30
CA HIS A 126 -4.40 19.52 2.63
C HIS A 126 -3.26 20.20 3.42
N PRO A 127 -2.90 19.68 4.60
CA PRO A 127 -1.78 20.24 5.37
C PRO A 127 -0.47 20.19 4.58
N PRO A 128 0.47 21.11 4.80
CA PRO A 128 1.80 21.02 4.22
C PRO A 128 2.47 19.68 4.53
N ALA A 129 3.24 19.13 3.59
CA ALA A 129 3.89 17.81 3.75
C ALA A 129 4.73 17.73 5.03
N LYS A 130 5.45 18.80 5.37
CA LYS A 130 6.27 18.91 6.59
C LYS A 130 5.48 18.81 7.91
N ASP A 131 4.18 19.06 7.88
CA ASP A 131 3.29 18.98 9.04
C ASP A 131 2.51 17.64 9.02
N PHE A 132 2.15 17.18 7.82
CA PHE A 132 1.35 15.98 7.62
C PHE A 132 2.14 14.68 7.85
N ILE A 133 3.34 14.56 7.29
CA ILE A 133 4.16 13.34 7.41
C ILE A 133 4.56 13.06 8.87
N PRO A 134 5.08 14.04 9.66
CA PRO A 134 5.35 13.80 11.06
C PRO A 134 4.10 13.39 11.87
N LEU A 135 2.92 13.92 11.55
CA LEU A 135 1.68 13.53 12.19
C LEU A 135 1.36 12.05 11.98
N ILE A 136 1.53 11.56 10.75
CA ILE A 136 1.33 10.13 10.42
C ILE A 136 2.35 9.24 11.12
N LEU A 137 3.64 9.63 11.12
CA LEU A 137 4.72 8.78 11.63
C LEU A 137 4.86 8.83 13.15
N ARG A 138 4.51 9.94 13.81
CA ARG A 138 4.73 10.18 15.24
C ARG A 138 3.44 10.30 16.06
N GLY A 139 2.29 10.42 15.39
CA GLY A 139 1.01 10.71 16.04
C GLY A 139 0.89 12.16 16.51
N GLU A 140 -0.24 12.49 17.14
CA GLU A 140 -0.60 13.86 17.53
C GLU A 140 0.40 14.54 18.46
N SER A 141 1.08 13.78 19.31
CA SER A 141 2.04 14.36 20.27
C SER A 141 3.33 14.86 19.61
N LEU A 142 3.66 14.38 18.42
CA LEU A 142 4.91 14.62 17.68
C LEU A 142 6.20 14.30 18.45
N LYS A 143 6.07 13.76 19.68
CA LYS A 143 7.20 13.46 20.58
C LYS A 143 7.71 12.04 20.44
N GLU A 144 6.92 11.19 19.80
CA GLU A 144 7.31 9.80 19.60
C GLU A 144 8.36 9.69 18.48
N SER A 145 9.17 8.65 18.57
CA SER A 145 10.07 8.32 17.45
C SER A 145 9.24 7.94 16.23
N PRO A 146 9.62 8.39 15.02
CA PRO A 146 8.85 8.11 13.82
C PRO A 146 8.80 6.60 13.55
N ARG A 147 7.64 6.09 13.16
CA ARG A 147 7.41 4.68 12.87
C ARG A 147 6.32 4.49 11.82
N VAL A 148 6.46 3.46 11.01
CA VAL A 148 5.40 2.99 10.13
C VAL A 148 4.73 1.79 10.81
N LYS A 149 3.40 1.80 10.86
CA LYS A 149 2.61 0.74 11.51
C LYS A 149 2.07 -0.22 10.45
N PHE A 150 2.02 -1.50 10.79
CA PHE A 150 1.51 -2.54 9.90
C PHE A 150 0.61 -3.51 10.66
N LYS A 151 -0.43 -3.99 9.99
CA LYS A 151 -1.07 -5.25 10.33
C LYS A 151 -0.39 -6.33 9.50
N VAL A 152 0.16 -7.36 10.15
CA VAL A 152 0.93 -8.43 9.49
C VAL A 152 0.16 -9.74 9.56
N TYR A 153 0.12 -10.45 8.43
CA TYR A 153 -0.41 -11.80 8.31
C TYR A 153 0.64 -12.72 7.68
N GLU A 154 0.76 -13.93 8.22
CA GLU A 154 1.44 -15.03 7.53
C GLU A 154 0.49 -15.60 6.47
N LEU A 155 1.02 -15.91 5.26
CA LEU A 155 0.27 -16.43 4.12
C LEU A 155 0.44 -17.94 3.94
#